data_dd49200b989e4cd49fc276a02b3034f4
#
_entry.id   dd49200b989e4cd49fc276a02b3034f4
#
_cell.length_a   1.000
_cell.length_b   1.000
_cell.length_c   1.000
_cell.angle_alpha   90.00
_cell.angle_beta   90.00
_cell.angle_gamma   90.00
#
_symmetry.space_group_name_H-M   'P 1'
#
loop_
_entity.id
_entity.type
_entity.pdbx_description
1 polymer ?
#
loop_
_entity_poly.entity_id
_entity_poly.type
_entity_poly.pdbx_seq_one_letter_code
_entity_poly.pdbx_strand_id
1 'polypeptide(L)'
;MSTYAVSELVKEVKVLLDRNQETSGLLTPTDSDTLSQGELIQSKIVDAARIILKDAPASMLDGQRFEGLDVSWQESYGAYVGIMYLPSDMIRLLSVKASDWQRSAQVITEDDDAYKMQGSRFGVRGNPERPIAALIHSDGERFLELYTSRSDKATVVLSCVCMPIISQEKITLPETLKDSIVYMAGYLVCVSLGDSNSASGLLGVARKLAHIVEPTETQ
;
A
#
# COMPACT_ATOMS: atom_id res chain seq x y z
N MET A 1 -0.47 1.10 -14.20
CA MET A 1 0.67 1.82 -13.60
C MET A 1 1.46 2.55 -14.67
N SER A 2 1.85 3.81 -14.43
CA SER A 2 2.65 4.65 -15.32
C SER A 2 3.98 4.98 -14.66
N THR A 3 5.04 5.13 -15.47
CA THR A 3 6.39 5.43 -14.97
C THR A 3 6.70 6.91 -15.19
N TYR A 4 7.10 7.60 -14.14
CA TYR A 4 7.39 9.03 -14.13
C TYR A 4 8.86 9.27 -13.81
N ALA A 5 9.45 10.31 -14.41
CA ALA A 5 10.76 10.78 -13.99
C ALA A 5 10.63 11.49 -12.63
N VAL A 6 11.52 11.19 -11.69
CA VAL A 6 11.50 11.82 -10.36
C VAL A 6 11.70 13.33 -10.47
N SER A 7 12.56 13.77 -11.41
CA SER A 7 12.79 15.19 -11.69
C SER A 7 11.55 15.96 -12.13
N GLU A 8 10.61 15.30 -12.87
CA GLU A 8 9.32 15.91 -13.24
C GLU A 8 8.44 16.08 -12.01
N LEU A 9 8.31 15.04 -11.17
CA LEU A 9 7.53 15.13 -9.94
C LEU A 9 8.09 16.18 -8.98
N VAL A 10 9.41 16.26 -8.84
CA VAL A 10 10.08 17.31 -8.05
C VAL A 10 9.74 18.71 -8.58
N LYS A 11 9.73 18.87 -9.92
CA LYS A 11 9.35 20.15 -10.55
C LYS A 11 7.88 20.49 -10.27
N GLU A 12 6.98 19.54 -10.38
CA GLU A 12 5.56 19.73 -10.07
C GLU A 12 5.34 20.16 -8.60
N VAL A 13 6.03 19.52 -7.65
CA VAL A 13 5.97 19.93 -6.23
C VAL A 13 6.55 21.32 -6.01
N LYS A 14 7.65 21.69 -6.69
CA LYS A 14 8.22 23.04 -6.63
C LYS A 14 7.23 24.11 -7.12
N VAL A 15 6.55 23.83 -8.24
CA VAL A 15 5.50 24.73 -8.79
C VAL A 15 4.35 24.86 -7.80
N LEU A 16 3.90 23.75 -7.21
CA LEU A 16 2.83 23.73 -6.20
C LEU A 16 3.16 24.59 -4.97
N LEU A 17 4.43 24.59 -4.57
CA LEU A 17 4.91 25.36 -3.42
C LEU A 17 5.26 26.81 -3.78
N ASP A 18 5.05 27.24 -5.04
CA ASP A 18 5.46 28.55 -5.59
C ASP A 18 6.96 28.86 -5.36
N ARG A 19 7.78 27.80 -5.34
CA ARG A 19 9.22 27.87 -5.06
C ARG A 19 10.03 27.49 -6.29
N ASN A 20 9.79 28.22 -7.40
CA ASN A 20 10.45 27.95 -8.68
C ASN A 20 11.96 28.38 -8.74
N GLN A 21 12.47 29.03 -7.72
CA GLN A 21 13.86 29.48 -7.71
C GLN A 21 14.80 28.36 -7.25
N GLU A 22 15.72 27.96 -8.10
CA GLU A 22 16.68 26.87 -7.89
C GLU A 22 17.71 27.14 -6.76
N THR A 23 17.76 28.32 -6.19
CA THR A 23 18.91 28.83 -5.42
C THR A 23 18.67 29.13 -3.96
N SER A 24 17.51 28.87 -3.40
CA SER A 24 17.39 29.02 -1.95
C SER A 24 17.73 27.70 -1.24
N GLY A 25 18.99 27.56 -0.85
CA GLY A 25 19.36 26.64 0.20
C GLY A 25 18.47 26.87 1.42
N LEU A 26 17.91 25.82 2.00
CA LEU A 26 17.00 25.89 3.14
C LEU A 26 17.66 26.43 4.41
N LEU A 27 18.97 26.48 4.43
CA LEU A 27 19.81 26.98 5.52
C LEU A 27 21.03 27.72 4.94
N THR A 28 21.70 28.48 5.75
CA THR A 28 22.85 29.33 5.35
C THR A 28 23.97 28.58 4.64
N PRO A 29 24.69 29.21 3.69
CA PRO A 29 25.68 28.56 2.80
C PRO A 29 26.91 27.95 3.48
N THR A 30 26.97 27.90 4.79
CA THR A 30 28.10 27.42 5.58
C THR A 30 27.96 25.97 6.08
N ASP A 31 26.80 25.31 5.85
CA ASP A 31 26.58 23.96 6.34
C ASP A 31 26.59 22.99 5.15
N SER A 32 27.64 22.18 5.03
CA SER A 32 27.84 21.22 3.94
C SER A 32 26.88 20.03 3.98
N ASP A 33 26.14 19.87 5.09
CA ASP A 33 25.20 18.75 5.30
C ASP A 33 23.75 19.12 4.97
N THR A 34 23.48 20.29 4.41
CA THR A 34 22.14 20.75 4.10
C THR A 34 21.66 20.18 2.77
N LEU A 35 20.58 19.40 2.81
CA LEU A 35 19.90 18.93 1.61
C LEU A 35 19.39 20.13 0.78
N SER A 36 19.58 20.09 -0.52
CA SER A 36 18.91 21.03 -1.42
C SER A 36 17.38 20.82 -1.33
N GLN A 37 16.60 21.85 -1.65
CA GLN A 37 15.13 21.72 -1.67
C GLN A 37 14.68 20.60 -2.61
N GLY A 38 15.37 20.37 -3.72
CA GLY A 38 15.07 19.28 -4.65
C GLY A 38 15.27 17.89 -4.02
N GLU A 39 16.36 17.70 -3.28
CA GLU A 39 16.65 16.45 -2.56
C GLU A 39 15.65 16.21 -1.42
N LEU A 40 15.26 17.26 -0.70
CA LEU A 40 14.21 17.17 0.31
C LEU A 40 12.88 16.69 -0.32
N ILE A 41 12.44 17.31 -1.41
CA ILE A 41 11.23 16.92 -2.13
C ILE A 41 11.35 15.47 -2.61
N GLN A 42 12.47 15.11 -3.22
CA GLN A 42 12.71 13.74 -3.70
C GLN A 42 12.59 12.70 -2.58
N SER A 43 13.14 13.00 -1.40
CA SER A 43 13.04 12.11 -0.24
C SER A 43 11.59 11.90 0.23
N LYS A 44 10.72 12.91 0.02
CA LYS A 44 9.31 12.86 0.45
C LYS A 44 8.37 12.21 -0.56
N ILE A 45 8.77 12.05 -1.83
CA ILE A 45 7.91 11.44 -2.86
C ILE A 45 7.56 9.98 -2.52
N VAL A 46 8.54 9.19 -2.09
CA VAL A 46 8.29 7.77 -1.73
C VAL A 46 7.41 7.66 -0.50
N ASP A 47 7.63 8.50 0.52
CA ASP A 47 6.80 8.54 1.72
C ASP A 47 5.36 8.96 1.40
N ALA A 48 5.20 9.98 0.55
CA ALA A 48 3.90 10.43 0.08
C ALA A 48 3.16 9.32 -0.68
N ALA A 49 3.86 8.64 -1.60
CA ALA A 49 3.30 7.52 -2.34
C ALA A 49 2.86 6.39 -1.41
N ARG A 50 3.67 6.03 -0.41
CA ARG A 50 3.34 5.01 0.57
C ARG A 50 2.06 5.36 1.35
N ILE A 51 1.93 6.60 1.81
CA ILE A 51 0.74 7.07 2.56
C ILE A 51 -0.50 6.96 1.68
N ILE A 52 -0.46 7.53 0.47
CA ILE A 52 -1.61 7.53 -0.44
C ILE A 52 -1.99 6.10 -0.86
N LEU A 53 -1.03 5.26 -1.23
CA LEU A 53 -1.28 3.88 -1.65
C LEU A 53 -1.85 3.00 -0.52
N LYS A 54 -1.54 3.32 0.73
CA LYS A 54 -2.10 2.63 1.88
C LYS A 54 -3.58 2.96 2.10
N ASP A 55 -3.96 4.23 1.93
CA ASP A 55 -5.25 4.74 2.37
C ASP A 55 -6.26 4.89 1.21
N ALA A 56 -5.81 4.99 -0.05
CA ALA A 56 -6.67 5.15 -1.21
C ALA A 56 -7.64 3.96 -1.39
N PRO A 57 -8.85 4.17 -1.93
CA PRO A 57 -9.78 3.10 -2.26
C PRO A 57 -9.17 2.07 -3.21
N ALA A 58 -9.49 0.78 -3.02
CA ALA A 58 -8.97 -0.30 -3.85
C ALA A 58 -9.26 -0.12 -5.36
N SER A 59 -10.35 0.58 -5.70
CA SER A 59 -10.72 0.88 -7.09
C SER A 59 -9.76 1.85 -7.81
N MET A 60 -8.94 2.59 -7.07
CA MET A 60 -7.94 3.52 -7.61
C MET A 60 -6.53 2.91 -7.65
N LEU A 61 -6.38 1.70 -7.13
CA LEU A 61 -5.08 1.04 -6.99
C LEU A 61 -4.84 0.05 -8.11
N ASP A 62 -3.69 0.14 -8.75
CA ASP A 62 -3.19 -0.85 -9.70
C ASP A 62 -2.41 -1.92 -8.93
N GLY A 63 -3.04 -3.06 -8.68
CA GLY A 63 -2.40 -4.17 -7.99
C GLY A 63 -1.38 -4.90 -8.86
N GLN A 64 -0.24 -5.21 -8.30
CA GLN A 64 0.70 -6.15 -8.90
C GLN A 64 0.19 -7.57 -8.67
N ARG A 65 0.17 -8.37 -9.73
CA ARG A 65 -0.30 -9.75 -9.69
C ARG A 65 0.88 -10.70 -9.53
N PHE A 66 0.78 -11.58 -8.56
CA PHE A 66 1.74 -12.65 -8.29
C PHE A 66 1.06 -14.00 -8.50
N GLU A 67 1.70 -14.86 -9.27
CA GLU A 67 1.27 -16.23 -9.55
C GLU A 67 2.39 -17.19 -9.17
N GLY A 68 2.04 -18.41 -8.79
CA GLY A 68 3.03 -19.45 -8.48
C GLY A 68 3.81 -19.20 -7.18
N LEU A 69 3.22 -18.43 -6.25
CA LEU A 69 3.78 -18.31 -4.90
C LEU A 69 3.70 -19.67 -4.19
N ASP A 70 4.74 -19.97 -3.42
CA ASP A 70 4.79 -21.19 -2.63
C ASP A 70 3.74 -21.15 -1.52
N VAL A 71 2.89 -22.20 -1.49
CA VAL A 71 1.87 -22.38 -0.46
C VAL A 71 2.11 -23.73 0.21
N SER A 72 2.27 -23.72 1.52
CA SER A 72 2.31 -24.93 2.33
C SER A 72 0.90 -25.34 2.70
N TRP A 73 0.38 -26.38 2.04
CA TRP A 73 -0.94 -26.92 2.32
C TRP A 73 -0.88 -28.03 3.39
N GLN A 74 -1.71 -27.92 4.43
CA GLN A 74 -1.82 -28.89 5.51
C GLN A 74 -3.25 -29.41 5.58
N GLU A 75 -3.40 -30.72 5.70
CA GLU A 75 -4.72 -31.33 5.87
C GLU A 75 -5.32 -30.97 7.23
N SER A 76 -6.56 -30.56 7.24
CA SER A 76 -7.29 -30.17 8.42
C SER A 76 -8.80 -30.45 8.23
N TYR A 77 -9.32 -31.45 8.93
CA TYR A 77 -10.74 -31.85 8.90
C TYR A 77 -11.28 -32.20 7.51
N GLY A 78 -10.49 -32.94 6.71
CA GLY A 78 -10.89 -33.39 5.37
C GLY A 78 -10.81 -32.30 4.27
N ALA A 79 -10.15 -31.21 4.55
CA ALA A 79 -9.81 -30.15 3.60
C ALA A 79 -8.40 -29.65 3.87
N TYR A 80 -7.88 -28.76 3.04
CA TYR A 80 -6.52 -28.22 3.18
C TYR A 80 -6.54 -26.76 3.60
N VAL A 81 -5.72 -26.40 4.57
CA VAL A 81 -5.39 -25.01 4.93
C VAL A 81 -4.03 -24.68 4.38
N GLY A 82 -3.93 -23.56 3.68
CA GLY A 82 -2.67 -23.10 3.10
C GLY A 82 -2.01 -22.03 3.97
N ILE A 83 -0.70 -22.06 4.06
CA ILE A 83 0.11 -20.98 4.61
C ILE A 83 0.97 -20.42 3.48
N MET A 84 0.88 -19.10 3.25
CA MET A 84 1.58 -18.41 2.20
C MET A 84 2.23 -17.14 2.73
N TYR A 85 3.55 -17.02 2.59
CA TYR A 85 4.27 -15.79 2.95
C TYR A 85 4.01 -14.69 1.94
N LEU A 86 3.87 -13.47 2.44
CA LEU A 86 3.62 -12.30 1.63
C LEU A 86 4.93 -11.63 1.21
N PRO A 87 4.95 -10.93 0.04
CA PRO A 87 6.10 -10.13 -0.35
C PRO A 87 6.45 -9.12 0.74
N SER A 88 7.74 -8.98 1.05
CA SER A 88 8.23 -8.10 2.12
C SER A 88 7.94 -6.62 1.87
N ASP A 89 7.87 -6.22 0.58
CA ASP A 89 7.57 -4.88 0.11
C ASP A 89 6.06 -4.60 -0.05
N MET A 90 5.19 -5.56 0.27
CA MET A 90 3.75 -5.39 0.18
C MET A 90 3.25 -4.32 1.17
N ILE A 91 2.56 -3.30 0.66
CA ILE A 91 1.85 -2.29 1.44
C ILE A 91 0.45 -2.77 1.79
N ARG A 92 -0.28 -3.26 0.78
CA ARG A 92 -1.70 -3.59 0.92
C ARG A 92 -2.10 -4.78 0.05
N LEU A 93 -2.80 -5.73 0.65
CA LEU A 93 -3.45 -6.83 -0.06
C LEU A 93 -4.73 -6.33 -0.74
N LEU A 94 -4.91 -6.61 -2.01
CA LEU A 94 -6.13 -6.29 -2.76
C LEU A 94 -7.03 -7.50 -2.94
N SER A 95 -6.46 -8.64 -3.32
CA SER A 95 -7.21 -9.88 -3.47
C SER A 95 -6.31 -11.10 -3.41
N VAL A 96 -6.90 -12.22 -3.00
CA VAL A 96 -6.27 -13.54 -3.05
C VAL A 96 -7.29 -14.57 -3.52
N LYS A 97 -6.87 -15.49 -4.40
CA LYS A 97 -7.73 -16.53 -4.94
C LYS A 97 -6.94 -17.80 -5.19
N ALA A 98 -7.40 -18.92 -4.64
CA ALA A 98 -6.90 -20.23 -5.01
C ALA A 98 -7.63 -20.77 -6.26
N SER A 99 -6.97 -21.68 -6.99
CA SER A 99 -7.46 -22.20 -8.28
C SER A 99 -8.79 -22.95 -8.17
N ASP A 100 -9.08 -23.53 -7.02
CA ASP A 100 -10.33 -24.26 -6.75
C ASP A 100 -11.42 -23.40 -6.07
N TRP A 101 -11.14 -22.12 -5.80
CA TRP A 101 -12.11 -21.20 -5.23
C TRP A 101 -12.98 -20.55 -6.31
N GLN A 102 -14.29 -20.48 -6.06
CA GLN A 102 -15.22 -19.84 -6.99
C GLN A 102 -15.03 -18.33 -7.12
N ARG A 103 -14.55 -17.67 -6.05
CA ARG A 103 -14.34 -16.24 -5.95
C ARG A 103 -13.08 -15.93 -5.14
N SER A 104 -12.65 -14.65 -5.14
CA SER A 104 -11.60 -14.18 -4.24
C SER A 104 -12.04 -14.33 -2.78
N ALA A 105 -11.08 -14.60 -1.90
CA ALA A 105 -11.34 -14.72 -0.47
C ALA A 105 -11.77 -13.41 0.16
N GLN A 106 -12.59 -13.51 1.19
CA GLN A 106 -12.75 -12.45 2.16
C GLN A 106 -11.47 -12.41 3.02
N VAL A 107 -10.82 -11.26 3.05
CA VAL A 107 -9.62 -11.06 3.89
C VAL A 107 -10.08 -10.62 5.28
N ILE A 108 -9.57 -11.31 6.29
CA ILE A 108 -9.76 -11.00 7.71
C ILE A 108 -8.39 -10.87 8.37
N THR A 109 -8.36 -10.34 9.59
CA THR A 109 -7.17 -10.27 10.43
C THR A 109 -7.28 -11.22 11.62
N GLU A 110 -6.18 -11.47 12.32
CA GLU A 110 -6.17 -12.31 13.52
C GLU A 110 -7.03 -11.75 14.67
N ASP A 111 -7.31 -10.43 14.66
CA ASP A 111 -8.15 -9.77 15.65
C ASP A 111 -9.67 -9.93 15.36
N ASP A 112 -10.03 -10.32 14.15
CA ASP A 112 -11.42 -10.50 13.77
C ASP A 112 -12.06 -11.71 14.48
N ASP A 113 -13.28 -11.57 14.96
CA ASP A 113 -14.01 -12.70 15.54
C ASP A 113 -14.21 -13.85 14.55
N ALA A 114 -14.28 -13.55 13.25
CA ALA A 114 -14.33 -14.52 12.19
C ALA A 114 -13.09 -15.42 12.14
N TYR A 115 -11.92 -14.93 12.59
CA TYR A 115 -10.70 -15.74 12.64
C TYR A 115 -10.82 -16.90 13.64
N LYS A 116 -11.37 -16.65 14.83
CA LYS A 116 -11.60 -17.69 15.85
C LYS A 116 -12.49 -18.83 15.33
N MET A 117 -13.39 -18.50 14.40
CA MET A 117 -14.29 -19.47 13.78
C MET A 117 -13.59 -20.40 12.78
N GLN A 118 -12.40 -19.98 12.26
CA GLN A 118 -11.66 -20.78 11.28
C GLN A 118 -11.09 -22.09 11.86
N GLY A 119 -10.88 -22.16 13.16
CA GLY A 119 -10.53 -23.38 13.88
C GLY A 119 -11.71 -24.36 14.04
N SER A 120 -12.93 -23.93 13.72
CA SER A 120 -14.12 -24.76 13.93
C SER A 120 -14.29 -25.83 12.84
N ARG A 121 -14.76 -26.98 13.28
CA ARG A 121 -15.09 -28.14 12.46
C ARG A 121 -16.51 -28.04 11.80
N PHE A 122 -17.34 -27.12 12.27
CA PHE A 122 -18.81 -27.17 12.04
C PHE A 122 -19.31 -26.09 11.06
N GLY A 123 -18.75 -26.03 9.85
CA GLY A 123 -19.38 -25.30 8.74
C GLY A 123 -19.29 -23.78 8.72
N VAL A 124 -18.73 -23.16 9.76
CA VAL A 124 -18.45 -21.72 9.83
C VAL A 124 -17.10 -21.34 9.24
N ARG A 125 -16.26 -22.35 8.97
CA ARG A 125 -14.96 -22.21 8.35
C ARG A 125 -15.09 -21.81 6.89
N GLY A 126 -14.12 -21.02 6.38
CA GLY A 126 -14.03 -20.72 4.97
C GLY A 126 -13.99 -22.00 4.11
N ASN A 127 -14.59 -21.95 2.94
CA ASN A 127 -14.67 -23.06 1.98
C ASN A 127 -14.55 -22.54 0.55
N PRO A 128 -14.38 -23.38 -0.48
CA PRO A 128 -14.18 -22.93 -1.86
C PRO A 128 -15.28 -22.03 -2.43
N GLU A 129 -16.48 -22.05 -1.87
CA GLU A 129 -17.61 -21.20 -2.28
C GLU A 129 -17.62 -19.88 -1.54
N ARG A 130 -17.14 -19.88 -0.28
CA ARG A 130 -16.99 -18.71 0.59
C ARG A 130 -15.58 -18.70 1.21
N PRO A 131 -14.54 -18.48 0.38
CA PRO A 131 -13.17 -18.57 0.85
C PRO A 131 -12.84 -17.42 1.78
N ILE A 132 -12.03 -17.73 2.79
CA ILE A 132 -11.49 -16.78 3.77
C ILE A 132 -9.98 -16.86 3.73
N ALA A 133 -9.33 -15.71 3.81
CA ALA A 133 -7.89 -15.59 3.98
C ALA A 133 -7.62 -14.71 5.20
N ALA A 134 -6.93 -15.25 6.19
CA ALA A 134 -6.54 -14.51 7.38
C ALA A 134 -5.13 -13.95 7.23
N LEU A 135 -4.98 -12.64 7.40
CA LEU A 135 -3.69 -11.96 7.45
C LEU A 135 -3.14 -12.06 8.88
N ILE A 136 -2.03 -12.75 9.02
CA ILE A 136 -1.37 -13.02 10.30
C ILE A 136 -0.03 -12.29 10.36
N HIS A 137 0.27 -11.75 11.55
CA HIS A 137 1.56 -11.15 11.87
C HIS A 137 2.21 -11.95 12.99
N SER A 138 3.30 -12.65 12.71
CA SER A 138 4.05 -13.39 13.71
C SER A 138 5.54 -13.25 13.48
N ASP A 139 6.30 -13.02 14.55
CA ASP A 139 7.76 -12.94 14.56
C ASP A 139 8.35 -11.94 13.54
N GLY A 140 7.60 -10.86 13.25
CA GLY A 140 8.00 -9.84 12.27
C GLY A 140 7.72 -10.20 10.81
N GLU A 141 7.17 -11.38 10.55
CA GLU A 141 6.76 -11.83 9.23
C GLU A 141 5.25 -11.67 9.03
N ARG A 142 4.84 -11.55 7.77
CA ARG A 142 3.43 -11.50 7.37
C ARG A 142 3.12 -12.66 6.46
N PHE A 143 2.08 -13.39 6.79
CA PHE A 143 1.60 -14.49 5.96
C PHE A 143 0.07 -14.55 5.92
N LEU A 144 -0.44 -15.29 4.95
CA LEU A 144 -1.87 -15.58 4.84
C LEU A 144 -2.12 -17.03 5.20
N GLU A 145 -3.13 -17.23 6.05
CA GLU A 145 -3.79 -18.53 6.22
C GLU A 145 -4.98 -18.60 5.29
N LEU A 146 -5.00 -19.59 4.42
CA LEU A 146 -5.97 -19.74 3.34
C LEU A 146 -6.97 -20.85 3.68
N TYR A 147 -8.25 -20.52 3.86
CA TYR A 147 -9.32 -21.42 4.27
C TYR A 147 -10.37 -21.57 3.17
N THR A 148 -10.70 -22.76 2.73
CA THR A 148 -9.99 -24.03 2.64
C THR A 148 -9.89 -24.42 1.18
N SER A 149 -8.93 -25.28 0.83
CA SER A 149 -8.82 -25.87 -0.50
C SER A 149 -9.29 -27.33 -0.48
N ARG A 150 -9.73 -27.83 -1.64
CA ARG A 150 -10.04 -29.26 -1.85
C ARG A 150 -8.79 -30.05 -2.22
N SER A 151 -7.68 -29.37 -2.54
CA SER A 151 -6.46 -29.98 -3.04
C SER A 151 -5.23 -29.37 -2.37
N ASP A 152 -4.26 -30.21 -2.06
CA ASP A 152 -2.90 -29.82 -1.64
C ASP A 152 -2.03 -29.25 -2.78
N LYS A 153 -2.57 -29.21 -3.99
CA LYS A 153 -1.90 -28.70 -5.21
C LYS A 153 -2.56 -27.43 -5.75
N ALA A 154 -3.49 -26.84 -5.00
CA ALA A 154 -4.13 -25.62 -5.44
C ALA A 154 -3.10 -24.50 -5.58
N THR A 155 -3.09 -23.86 -6.75
CA THR A 155 -2.24 -22.67 -7.01
C THR A 155 -2.97 -21.43 -6.53
N VAL A 156 -2.22 -20.43 -6.05
CA VAL A 156 -2.78 -19.19 -5.52
C VAL A 156 -2.33 -18.02 -6.38
N VAL A 157 -3.27 -17.14 -6.67
CA VAL A 157 -3.05 -15.84 -7.30
C VAL A 157 -3.28 -14.76 -6.26
N LEU A 158 -2.27 -13.93 -6.04
CA LEU A 158 -2.27 -12.79 -5.15
C LEU A 158 -2.27 -11.50 -5.97
N SER A 159 -3.08 -10.53 -5.58
CA SER A 159 -2.97 -9.15 -6.08
C SER A 159 -2.73 -8.23 -4.89
N CYS A 160 -1.66 -7.47 -4.93
CA CYS A 160 -1.31 -6.55 -3.86
C CYS A 160 -0.63 -5.28 -4.40
N VAL A 161 -0.59 -4.25 -3.57
CA VAL A 161 0.17 -3.02 -3.82
C VAL A 161 1.51 -3.17 -3.10
N CYS A 162 2.59 -3.01 -3.84
CA CYS A 162 3.95 -3.02 -3.31
C CYS A 162 4.50 -1.61 -3.13
N MET A 163 5.54 -1.50 -2.33
CA MET A 163 6.24 -0.25 -2.07
C MET A 163 6.83 0.29 -3.38
N PRO A 164 6.52 1.54 -3.77
CA PRO A 164 7.14 2.14 -4.94
C PRO A 164 8.63 2.38 -4.68
N ILE A 165 9.43 1.96 -5.63
CA ILE A 165 10.89 2.07 -5.57
C ILE A 165 11.36 3.04 -6.66
N ILE A 166 12.26 3.94 -6.31
CA ILE A 166 12.95 4.77 -7.30
C ILE A 166 14.08 3.93 -7.89
N SER A 167 14.00 3.69 -9.21
CA SER A 167 15.02 3.02 -9.97
C SER A 167 15.40 3.85 -11.19
N GLN A 168 16.68 4.09 -11.40
CA GLN A 168 17.18 4.90 -12.53
C GLN A 168 16.46 6.27 -12.64
N GLU A 169 16.31 6.98 -11.52
CA GLU A 169 15.60 8.26 -11.43
C GLU A 169 14.13 8.24 -11.89
N LYS A 170 13.53 7.07 -11.90
CA LYS A 170 12.12 6.85 -12.25
C LYS A 170 11.38 6.16 -11.12
N ILE A 171 10.09 6.45 -11.02
CA ILE A 171 9.17 5.82 -10.08
C ILE A 171 7.91 5.39 -10.82
N THR A 172 7.39 4.21 -10.48
CA THR A 172 6.15 3.69 -11.07
C THR A 172 4.99 3.90 -10.10
N LEU A 173 3.96 4.62 -10.54
CA LEU A 173 2.80 4.98 -9.73
C LEU A 173 1.50 4.72 -10.49
N PRO A 174 0.37 4.51 -9.79
CA PRO A 174 -0.95 4.55 -10.41
C PRO A 174 -1.20 5.95 -11.00
N GLU A 175 -1.61 5.99 -12.27
CA GLU A 175 -1.87 7.25 -12.97
C GLU A 175 -2.96 8.07 -12.27
N THR A 176 -3.99 7.40 -11.77
CA THR A 176 -5.11 8.01 -11.04
C THR A 176 -4.71 8.69 -9.73
N LEU A 177 -3.58 8.31 -9.15
CA LEU A 177 -3.11 8.81 -7.85
C LEU A 177 -1.90 9.74 -7.97
N LYS A 178 -1.35 9.97 -9.17
CA LYS A 178 -0.16 10.79 -9.38
C LYS A 178 -0.30 12.16 -8.71
N ASP A 179 -1.36 12.89 -9.03
CA ASP A 179 -1.56 14.24 -8.52
C ASP A 179 -1.74 14.26 -7.00
N SER A 180 -2.49 13.30 -6.47
CA SER A 180 -2.63 13.13 -5.01
C SER A 180 -1.28 12.93 -4.32
N ILE A 181 -0.39 12.16 -4.92
CA ILE A 181 0.97 11.91 -4.39
C ILE A 181 1.81 13.19 -4.45
N VAL A 182 1.70 13.97 -5.52
CA VAL A 182 2.39 15.27 -5.65
C VAL A 182 1.93 16.24 -4.55
N TYR A 183 0.62 16.36 -4.31
CA TYR A 183 0.08 17.19 -3.22
C TYR A 183 0.50 16.67 -1.84
N MET A 184 0.51 15.37 -1.63
CA MET A 184 0.97 14.77 -0.37
C MET A 184 2.47 15.00 -0.15
N ALA A 185 3.29 14.94 -1.19
CA ALA A 185 4.71 15.27 -1.10
C ALA A 185 4.91 16.75 -0.73
N GLY A 186 4.14 17.66 -1.34
CA GLY A 186 4.11 19.08 -0.96
C GLY A 186 3.73 19.28 0.50
N TYR A 187 2.70 18.59 0.98
CA TYR A 187 2.32 18.58 2.39
C TYR A 187 3.48 18.18 3.31
N LEU A 188 4.13 17.04 3.02
CA LEU A 188 5.25 16.55 3.83
C LEU A 188 6.44 17.51 3.85
N VAL A 189 6.71 18.19 2.74
CA VAL A 189 7.73 19.23 2.66
C VAL A 189 7.36 20.43 3.55
N CYS A 190 6.12 20.95 3.45
CA CYS A 190 5.65 22.06 4.30
C CYS A 190 5.73 21.71 5.78
N VAL A 191 5.33 20.51 6.17
CA VAL A 191 5.47 20.02 7.55
C VAL A 191 6.94 20.00 7.99
N SER A 192 7.83 19.51 7.13
CA SER A 192 9.28 19.47 7.42
C SER A 192 9.91 20.88 7.58
N LEU A 193 9.30 21.89 6.94
CA LEU A 193 9.72 23.30 7.02
C LEU A 193 8.98 24.10 8.10
N GLY A 194 8.05 23.52 8.83
CA GLY A 194 7.25 24.19 9.85
C GLY A 194 6.13 25.12 9.30
N ASP A 195 5.81 25.03 8.00
CA ASP A 195 4.74 25.81 7.37
C ASP A 195 3.40 25.10 7.51
N SER A 196 2.78 25.21 8.68
CA SER A 196 1.50 24.57 9.00
C SER A 196 0.32 25.14 8.20
N ASN A 197 0.39 26.41 7.79
CA ASN A 197 -0.71 27.05 7.05
C ASN A 197 -0.84 26.46 5.65
N SER A 198 0.26 26.37 4.90
CA SER A 198 0.26 25.76 3.57
C SER A 198 0.02 24.24 3.65
N ALA A 199 0.54 23.58 4.67
CA ALA A 199 0.42 22.13 4.86
C ALA A 199 -1.05 21.67 4.92
N SER A 200 -1.90 22.32 5.72
CA SER A 200 -3.30 21.89 5.89
C SER A 200 -4.10 21.91 4.58
N GLY A 201 -3.92 22.94 3.77
CA GLY A 201 -4.54 23.04 2.45
C GLY A 201 -4.11 21.93 1.49
N LEU A 202 -2.81 21.64 1.44
CA LEU A 202 -2.26 20.59 0.58
C LEU A 202 -2.74 19.19 0.98
N LEU A 203 -2.80 18.90 2.28
CA LEU A 203 -3.34 17.64 2.78
C LEU A 203 -4.80 17.42 2.37
N GLY A 204 -5.64 18.44 2.52
CA GLY A 204 -7.04 18.38 2.13
C GLY A 204 -7.22 18.07 0.65
N VAL A 205 -6.43 18.70 -0.23
CA VAL A 205 -6.46 18.44 -1.67
C VAL A 205 -5.94 17.02 -1.98
N ALA A 206 -4.83 16.60 -1.38
CA ALA A 206 -4.27 15.26 -1.57
C ALA A 206 -5.29 14.17 -1.25
N ARG A 207 -5.96 14.25 -0.10
CA ARG A 207 -6.99 13.29 0.32
C ARG A 207 -8.21 13.31 -0.61
N LYS A 208 -8.66 14.49 -1.02
CA LYS A 208 -9.79 14.63 -1.94
C LYS A 208 -9.51 13.98 -3.30
N LEU A 209 -8.33 14.20 -3.87
CA LEU A 209 -7.90 13.59 -5.14
C LEU A 209 -7.75 12.07 -5.03
N ALA A 210 -7.34 11.55 -3.88
CA ALA A 210 -7.25 10.11 -3.62
C ALA A 210 -8.58 9.49 -3.16
N HIS A 211 -9.67 10.26 -3.09
CA HIS A 211 -10.97 9.81 -2.54
C HIS A 211 -10.86 9.19 -1.13
N ILE A 212 -9.91 9.67 -0.33
CA ILE A 212 -9.74 9.24 1.06
C ILE A 212 -10.76 9.98 1.91
N VAL A 213 -11.70 9.23 2.47
CA VAL A 213 -12.72 9.78 3.38
C VAL A 213 -12.11 9.89 4.77
N GLU A 214 -12.22 11.05 5.39
CA GLU A 214 -11.86 11.19 6.82
C GLU A 214 -12.83 10.35 7.66
N PRO A 215 -12.31 9.60 8.64
CA PRO A 215 -13.21 8.95 9.58
C PRO A 215 -14.05 10.04 10.23
N THR A 216 -15.37 9.97 10.03
CA THR A 216 -16.31 10.86 10.73
C THR A 216 -16.13 10.55 12.21
N GLU A 217 -15.65 11.54 12.99
CA GLU A 217 -15.66 11.42 14.44
C GLU A 217 -17.10 11.17 14.86
N THR A 218 -17.38 9.93 15.22
CA THR A 218 -18.65 9.58 15.83
C THR A 218 -18.66 10.23 17.21
N GLN A 219 -19.41 11.34 17.34
CA GLN A 219 -19.69 11.95 18.61
C GLN A 219 -20.51 11.01 19.52
#